data_bd6f95c9b48a1c952a13f94a8c7be5e5
#
_entry.id   bd6f95c9b48a1c952a13f94a8c7be5e5
#
_cell.length_a   1.000
_cell.length_b   1.000
_cell.length_c   1.000
_cell.angle_alpha   90.00
_cell.angle_beta   90.00
_cell.angle_gamma   90.00
#
_symmetry.space_group_name_H-M   'P 1'
#
loop_
_entity.id
_entity.type
_entity.pdbx_description
1 polymer ?
#
loop_
_entity_poly.entity_id
_entity_poly.type
_entity_poly.pdbx_seq_one_letter_code
_entity_poly.pdbx_strand_id
1 'polypeptide(L)'
;VMRTAQPPAGSNLLVSGVGSVGMAAVMGAKLAGCGTIIAVDTNDDRLELAKEFGATHTITAGKGIDVAEEVRGIIEAGVDYSIECSGNDKAARAALESLAKRGTLVVVGAPPSGTEYAFDANDQILSGRKIVGCVEGDAKVKQFIPELVRLYQRGLFPFDKLVKRYPFDKINEAVQDLHDGKVFKPILEMS
;
A
#
# COMPACT_ATOMS: atom_id res chain seq x y z
N VAL A 1 -0.28 -3.07 7.64
CA VAL A 1 -1.66 -2.94 8.13
C VAL A 1 -1.83 -3.68 9.45
N MET A 2 -1.74 -5.00 9.47
CA MET A 2 -2.18 -5.86 10.58
C MET A 2 -1.37 -5.72 11.89
N ARG A 3 -0.16 -5.18 11.88
CA ARG A 3 0.70 -5.05 13.08
C ARG A 3 0.97 -3.60 13.45
N THR A 4 1.25 -2.74 12.48
CA THR A 4 1.58 -1.32 12.72
C THR A 4 0.33 -0.44 12.79
N ALA A 5 -0.47 -0.41 11.73
CA ALA A 5 -1.68 0.43 11.66
C ALA A 5 -2.80 -0.07 12.59
N GLN A 6 -3.05 -1.38 12.59
CA GLN A 6 -4.10 -2.05 13.37
C GLN A 6 -5.48 -1.34 13.29
N PRO A 7 -5.99 -1.08 12.08
CA PRO A 7 -7.23 -0.35 11.93
C PRO A 7 -8.40 -1.14 12.55
N PRO A 8 -9.26 -0.50 13.33
CA PRO A 8 -10.54 -1.09 13.72
C PRO A 8 -11.39 -1.48 12.51
N ALA A 9 -12.24 -2.48 12.65
CA ALA A 9 -13.19 -2.82 11.60
C ALA A 9 -14.09 -1.61 11.28
N GLY A 10 -14.37 -1.43 10.00
CA GLY A 10 -15.11 -0.27 9.49
C GLY A 10 -14.27 0.97 9.20
N SER A 11 -12.97 0.99 9.55
CA SER A 11 -12.08 2.11 9.23
C SER A 11 -11.96 2.34 7.72
N ASN A 12 -11.67 3.59 7.34
CA ASN A 12 -11.34 4.00 5.99
C ASN A 12 -9.82 4.00 5.81
N LEU A 13 -9.31 3.34 4.79
CA LEU A 13 -7.88 3.16 4.60
C LEU A 13 -7.47 3.44 3.14
N LEU A 14 -6.41 4.23 2.97
CA LEU A 14 -5.74 4.47 1.71
C LEU A 14 -4.46 3.62 1.60
N VAL A 15 -4.20 3.04 0.43
CA VAL A 15 -2.92 2.45 0.07
C VAL A 15 -2.33 3.23 -1.10
N SER A 16 -1.21 3.89 -0.89
CA SER A 16 -0.49 4.66 -1.91
C SER A 16 0.67 3.83 -2.46
N GLY A 17 0.60 3.52 -3.76
CA GLY A 17 1.51 2.60 -4.44
C GLY A 17 1.08 1.14 -4.25
N VAL A 18 0.37 0.56 -5.24
CA VAL A 18 -0.11 -0.82 -5.19
C VAL A 18 0.79 -1.79 -5.98
N GLY A 19 2.11 -1.70 -5.76
CA GLY A 19 3.06 -2.75 -6.10
C GLY A 19 2.85 -3.99 -5.20
N SER A 20 3.81 -4.92 -5.16
CA SER A 20 3.68 -6.15 -4.35
C SER A 20 3.40 -5.90 -2.86
N VAL A 21 4.04 -4.88 -2.28
CA VAL A 21 3.84 -4.50 -0.86
C VAL A 21 2.47 -3.84 -0.67
N GLY A 22 2.09 -2.91 -1.56
CA GLY A 22 0.79 -2.26 -1.49
C GLY A 22 -0.38 -3.22 -1.72
N MET A 23 -0.24 -4.19 -2.64
CA MET A 23 -1.24 -5.25 -2.81
C MET A 23 -1.42 -6.08 -1.53
N ALA A 24 -0.33 -6.42 -0.86
CA ALA A 24 -0.38 -7.09 0.44
C ALA A 24 -1.06 -6.20 1.50
N ALA A 25 -0.88 -4.87 1.44
CA ALA A 25 -1.57 -3.94 2.32
C ALA A 25 -3.08 -3.87 2.03
N VAL A 26 -3.50 -3.88 0.76
CA VAL A 26 -4.93 -3.97 0.36
C VAL A 26 -5.57 -5.23 0.91
N MET A 27 -4.94 -6.40 0.70
CA MET A 27 -5.41 -7.66 1.27
C MET A 27 -5.47 -7.62 2.81
N GLY A 28 -4.45 -7.02 3.43
CA GLY A 28 -4.39 -6.83 4.89
C GLY A 28 -5.49 -5.91 5.41
N ALA A 29 -5.87 -4.87 4.68
CA ALA A 29 -6.97 -3.96 5.03
C ALA A 29 -8.33 -4.68 4.94
N LYS A 30 -8.52 -5.49 3.90
CA LYS A 30 -9.69 -6.36 3.77
C LYS A 30 -9.81 -7.35 4.94
N LEU A 31 -8.71 -8.00 5.31
CA LEU A 31 -8.65 -8.93 6.45
C LEU A 31 -8.93 -8.23 7.78
N ALA A 32 -8.50 -6.98 7.95
CA ALA A 32 -8.79 -6.17 9.13
C ALA A 32 -10.25 -5.68 9.19
N GLY A 33 -11.03 -5.87 8.11
CA GLY A 33 -12.43 -5.46 8.06
C GLY A 33 -12.60 -3.95 7.80
N CYS A 34 -11.66 -3.30 7.11
CA CYS A 34 -11.83 -1.91 6.70
C CYS A 34 -13.07 -1.75 5.82
N GLY A 35 -13.85 -0.69 6.07
CA GLY A 35 -15.11 -0.41 5.37
C GLY A 35 -14.85 0.16 3.98
N THR A 36 -13.92 1.12 3.88
CA THR A 36 -13.45 1.68 2.61
C THR A 36 -11.96 1.44 2.46
N ILE A 37 -11.55 0.93 1.30
CA ILE A 37 -10.14 0.70 0.94
C ILE A 37 -9.90 1.38 -0.39
N ILE A 38 -9.14 2.48 -0.37
CA ILE A 38 -8.80 3.26 -1.55
C ILE A 38 -7.39 2.87 -2.01
N ALA A 39 -7.24 2.39 -3.23
CA ALA A 39 -5.95 2.08 -3.85
C ALA A 39 -5.53 3.22 -4.78
N VAL A 40 -4.28 3.68 -4.66
CA VAL A 40 -3.69 4.74 -5.50
C VAL A 40 -2.45 4.21 -6.20
N ASP A 41 -2.38 4.32 -7.50
CA ASP A 41 -1.18 4.01 -8.31
C ASP A 41 -1.22 4.83 -9.61
N THR A 42 -0.12 4.86 -10.33
CA THR A 42 -0.03 5.45 -11.67
C THR A 42 -0.37 4.45 -12.79
N ASN A 43 -0.53 3.17 -12.47
CA ASN A 43 -0.77 2.07 -13.39
C ASN A 43 -2.19 1.50 -13.21
N ASP A 44 -3.02 1.65 -14.23
CA ASP A 44 -4.42 1.23 -14.20
C ASP A 44 -4.58 -0.30 -14.07
N ASP A 45 -3.69 -1.10 -14.67
CA ASP A 45 -3.77 -2.57 -14.56
C ASP A 45 -3.56 -3.02 -13.10
N ARG A 46 -2.68 -2.31 -12.37
CA ARG A 46 -2.49 -2.55 -10.93
C ARG A 46 -3.73 -2.16 -10.13
N LEU A 47 -4.38 -1.08 -10.49
CA LEU A 47 -5.60 -0.64 -9.83
C LEU A 47 -6.75 -1.63 -10.05
N GLU A 48 -6.89 -2.20 -11.24
CA GLU A 48 -7.88 -3.25 -11.51
C GLU A 48 -7.62 -4.50 -10.66
N LEU A 49 -6.37 -4.94 -10.55
CA LEU A 49 -6.02 -6.06 -9.68
C LEU A 49 -6.25 -5.73 -8.18
N ALA A 50 -6.03 -4.48 -7.78
CA ALA A 50 -6.31 -4.05 -6.40
C ALA A 50 -7.79 -4.20 -6.03
N LYS A 51 -8.72 -3.96 -6.99
CA LYS A 51 -10.16 -4.21 -6.79
C LYS A 51 -10.44 -5.69 -6.51
N GLU A 52 -9.82 -6.60 -7.27
CA GLU A 52 -9.96 -8.04 -7.01
C GLU A 52 -9.49 -8.43 -5.61
N PHE A 53 -8.44 -7.78 -5.10
CA PHE A 53 -7.88 -8.04 -3.79
C PHE A 53 -8.63 -7.36 -2.64
N GLY A 54 -9.55 -6.45 -2.96
CA GLY A 54 -10.46 -5.87 -1.97
C GLY A 54 -10.45 -4.36 -1.87
N ALA A 55 -9.78 -3.65 -2.77
CA ALA A 55 -9.96 -2.20 -2.88
C ALA A 55 -11.41 -1.90 -3.30
N THR A 56 -12.04 -0.99 -2.57
CA THR A 56 -13.42 -0.55 -2.85
C THR A 56 -13.44 0.60 -3.86
N HIS A 57 -12.35 1.40 -3.88
CA HIS A 57 -12.17 2.53 -4.77
C HIS A 57 -10.72 2.56 -5.27
N THR A 58 -10.53 3.17 -6.43
CA THR A 58 -9.21 3.35 -7.05
C THR A 58 -9.06 4.78 -7.53
N ILE A 59 -7.83 5.31 -7.43
CA ILE A 59 -7.46 6.63 -7.94
C ILE A 59 -6.20 6.47 -8.79
N THR A 60 -6.28 6.84 -10.07
CA THR A 60 -5.11 6.89 -10.94
C THR A 60 -4.34 8.17 -10.68
N ALA A 61 -3.20 8.07 -10.01
CA ALA A 61 -2.34 9.22 -9.76
C ALA A 61 -1.61 9.66 -11.04
N GLY A 62 -1.50 10.96 -11.25
CA GLY A 62 -0.85 11.49 -12.46
C GLY A 62 -0.80 13.01 -12.49
N LYS A 63 -0.33 13.53 -13.64
CA LYS A 63 -0.23 14.97 -13.82
C LYS A 63 -1.61 15.64 -13.74
N GLY A 64 -1.75 16.60 -12.82
CA GLY A 64 -2.99 17.37 -12.63
C GLY A 64 -4.00 16.71 -11.70
N ILE A 65 -3.69 15.54 -11.13
CA ILE A 65 -4.56 14.86 -10.16
C ILE A 65 -4.07 15.23 -8.73
N ASP A 66 -4.96 15.81 -7.96
CA ASP A 66 -4.80 15.99 -6.51
C ASP A 66 -5.43 14.79 -5.80
N VAL A 67 -4.58 13.84 -5.38
CA VAL A 67 -5.04 12.61 -4.72
C VAL A 67 -5.81 12.90 -3.44
N ALA A 68 -5.42 13.94 -2.68
CA ALA A 68 -6.10 14.27 -1.43
C ALA A 68 -7.50 14.84 -1.68
N GLU A 69 -7.68 15.58 -2.77
CA GLU A 69 -8.99 16.09 -3.21
C GLU A 69 -9.88 14.93 -3.69
N GLU A 70 -9.34 14.02 -4.51
CA GLU A 70 -10.05 12.82 -4.96
C GLU A 70 -10.51 11.95 -3.77
N VAL A 71 -9.65 11.77 -2.77
CA VAL A 71 -10.01 11.05 -1.53
C VAL A 71 -11.14 11.74 -0.80
N ARG A 72 -11.13 13.08 -0.69
CA ARG A 72 -12.23 13.84 -0.07
C ARG A 72 -13.53 13.77 -0.88
N GLY A 73 -13.44 13.57 -2.19
CA GLY A 73 -14.60 13.29 -3.04
C GLY A 73 -15.28 11.96 -2.71
N ILE A 74 -14.51 10.98 -2.19
CA ILE A 74 -15.02 9.68 -1.74
C ILE A 74 -15.44 9.74 -0.26
N ILE A 75 -14.61 10.35 0.58
CA ILE A 75 -14.81 10.47 2.03
C ILE A 75 -14.48 11.91 2.45
N GLU A 76 -15.49 12.73 2.66
CA GLU A 76 -15.35 14.17 2.95
C GLU A 76 -14.35 14.47 4.07
N ALA A 77 -14.36 13.68 5.13
CA ALA A 77 -13.45 13.85 6.28
C ALA A 77 -12.00 13.40 6.01
N GLY A 78 -11.75 12.68 4.90
CA GLY A 78 -10.51 11.95 4.64
C GLY A 78 -10.49 10.55 5.26
N VAL A 79 -9.39 9.81 5.12
CA VAL A 79 -9.24 8.44 5.61
C VAL A 79 -8.63 8.39 7.01
N ASP A 80 -8.95 7.33 7.78
CA ASP A 80 -8.40 7.12 9.13
C ASP A 80 -6.94 6.68 9.09
N TYR A 81 -6.58 5.90 8.05
CA TYR A 81 -5.23 5.36 7.86
C TYR A 81 -4.79 5.53 6.42
N SER A 82 -3.51 5.88 6.23
CA SER A 82 -2.83 5.83 4.94
C SER A 82 -1.60 4.94 5.05
N ILE A 83 -1.41 4.02 4.09
CA ILE A 83 -0.22 3.17 4.00
C ILE A 83 0.55 3.59 2.75
N GLU A 84 1.71 4.19 2.93
CA GLU A 84 2.57 4.62 1.84
C GLU A 84 3.56 3.51 1.48
N CYS A 85 3.46 2.95 0.27
CA CYS A 85 4.23 1.80 -0.20
C CYS A 85 5.08 2.12 -1.45
N SER A 86 5.03 3.35 -1.97
CA SER A 86 5.74 3.71 -3.20
C SER A 86 7.18 4.19 -2.97
N GLY A 87 7.45 4.76 -1.78
CA GLY A 87 8.72 5.44 -1.49
C GLY A 87 8.90 6.77 -2.22
N ASN A 88 7.83 7.32 -2.79
CA ASN A 88 7.85 8.60 -3.48
C ASN A 88 7.43 9.74 -2.53
N ASP A 89 8.21 10.81 -2.49
CA ASP A 89 7.98 11.95 -1.58
C ASP A 89 6.62 12.65 -1.80
N LYS A 90 6.23 12.84 -3.06
CA LYS A 90 4.93 13.44 -3.40
C LYS A 90 3.77 12.53 -3.04
N ALA A 91 3.93 11.22 -3.24
CA ALA A 91 2.92 10.24 -2.85
C ALA A 91 2.77 10.18 -1.32
N ALA A 92 3.88 10.24 -0.57
CA ALA A 92 3.87 10.29 0.88
C ALA A 92 3.15 11.56 1.41
N ARG A 93 3.41 12.70 0.77
CA ARG A 93 2.73 13.95 1.10
C ARG A 93 1.22 13.87 0.81
N ALA A 94 0.84 13.41 -0.37
CA ALA A 94 -0.56 13.25 -0.73
C ALA A 94 -1.29 12.26 0.20
N ALA A 95 -0.62 11.16 0.60
CA ALA A 95 -1.13 10.20 1.57
C ALA A 95 -1.35 10.82 2.96
N LEU A 96 -0.46 11.73 3.41
CA LEU A 96 -0.63 12.49 4.65
C LEU A 96 -1.79 13.47 4.55
N GLU A 97 -1.87 14.23 3.45
CA GLU A 97 -2.93 15.22 3.21
C GLU A 97 -4.31 14.58 3.03
N SER A 98 -4.37 13.32 2.61
CA SER A 98 -5.61 12.52 2.49
C SER A 98 -6.19 12.08 3.83
N LEU A 99 -5.43 12.18 4.93
CA LEU A 99 -5.89 11.75 6.24
C LEU A 99 -6.95 12.67 6.84
N ALA A 100 -7.90 12.08 7.50
CA ALA A 100 -8.79 12.75 8.44
C ALA A 100 -7.99 13.35 9.62
N LYS A 101 -8.64 14.21 10.43
CA LYS A 101 -8.07 14.66 11.70
C LYS A 101 -7.76 13.45 12.58
N ARG A 102 -6.58 13.45 13.23
CA ARG A 102 -6.04 12.36 14.07
C ARG A 102 -5.75 11.05 13.34
N GLY A 103 -5.87 11.03 12.00
CA GLY A 103 -5.51 9.88 11.17
C GLY A 103 -4.01 9.54 11.25
N THR A 104 -3.65 8.36 10.79
CA THR A 104 -2.28 7.83 10.86
C THR A 104 -1.74 7.47 9.48
N LEU A 105 -0.62 8.10 9.09
CA LEU A 105 0.19 7.68 7.95
C LEU A 105 1.21 6.64 8.42
N VAL A 106 1.24 5.48 7.77
CA VAL A 106 2.28 4.47 7.94
C VAL A 106 3.19 4.50 6.71
N VAL A 107 4.45 4.84 6.90
CA VAL A 107 5.46 4.89 5.83
C VAL A 107 6.16 3.55 5.76
N VAL A 108 6.02 2.86 4.63
CA VAL A 108 6.57 1.53 4.34
C VAL A 108 7.53 1.57 3.15
N GLY A 109 7.20 2.39 2.14
CA GLY A 109 8.04 2.58 0.96
C GLY A 109 9.41 3.14 1.36
N ALA A 110 10.48 2.54 0.84
CA ALA A 110 11.84 2.94 1.15
C ALA A 110 12.37 3.95 0.11
N PRO A 111 12.38 5.26 0.39
CA PRO A 111 12.99 6.24 -0.48
C PRO A 111 14.52 6.18 -0.40
N PRO A 112 15.26 6.83 -1.31
CA PRO A 112 16.69 7.00 -1.20
C PRO A 112 17.08 7.65 0.15
N SER A 113 18.25 7.28 0.68
CA SER A 113 18.76 7.88 1.92
C SER A 113 18.89 9.41 1.77
N GLY A 114 18.46 10.14 2.79
CA GLY A 114 18.46 11.60 2.80
C GLY A 114 17.19 12.24 2.20
N THR A 115 16.21 11.45 1.78
CA THR A 115 14.91 12.00 1.36
C THR A 115 14.19 12.61 2.57
N GLU A 116 13.71 13.83 2.40
CA GLU A 116 12.95 14.57 3.41
C GLU A 116 11.48 14.66 2.99
N TYR A 117 10.58 14.50 3.96
CA TYR A 117 9.16 14.76 3.79
C TYR A 117 8.80 16.08 4.45
N ALA A 118 8.41 17.06 3.64
CA ALA A 118 7.95 18.34 4.14
C ALA A 118 6.44 18.30 4.44
N PHE A 119 6.03 18.87 5.58
CA PHE A 119 4.63 19.07 5.95
C PHE A 119 4.42 20.45 6.57
N ASP A 120 3.18 20.95 6.51
CA ASP A 120 2.81 22.20 7.17
C ASP A 120 2.70 21.96 8.68
N ALA A 121 3.55 22.68 9.45
CA ALA A 121 3.59 22.51 10.90
C ALA A 121 2.30 23.00 11.59
N ASN A 122 1.64 24.02 11.05
CA ASN A 122 0.38 24.52 11.58
C ASN A 122 -0.76 23.52 11.32
N ASP A 123 -0.84 22.99 10.09
CA ASP A 123 -1.79 21.90 9.77
C ASP A 123 -1.55 20.68 10.66
N GLN A 124 -0.30 20.33 10.90
CA GLN A 124 0.05 19.20 11.78
C GLN A 124 -0.47 19.40 13.22
N ILE A 125 -0.38 20.62 13.75
CA ILE A 125 -0.92 20.96 15.08
C ILE A 125 -2.45 20.86 15.09
N LEU A 126 -3.11 21.44 14.08
CA LEU A 126 -4.57 21.52 14.01
C LEU A 126 -5.23 20.20 13.66
N SER A 127 -4.55 19.36 12.88
CA SER A 127 -5.06 18.05 12.46
C SER A 127 -4.75 16.94 13.47
N GLY A 128 -3.64 17.04 14.21
CA GLY A 128 -3.18 16.00 15.13
C GLY A 128 -2.86 14.67 14.45
N ARG A 129 -2.52 14.69 13.16
CA ARG A 129 -2.16 13.50 12.37
C ARG A 129 -0.90 12.87 12.94
N LYS A 130 -0.74 11.58 12.69
CA LYS A 130 0.43 10.80 13.12
C LYS A 130 1.18 10.29 11.89
N ILE A 131 2.51 10.24 12.00
CA ILE A 131 3.39 9.60 11.01
C ILE A 131 4.19 8.52 11.73
N VAL A 132 4.12 7.28 11.22
CA VAL A 132 4.76 6.11 11.82
C VAL A 132 5.57 5.38 10.74
N GLY A 133 6.82 5.05 11.03
CA GLY A 133 7.61 4.16 10.18
C GLY A 133 7.22 2.70 10.39
N CYS A 134 7.40 1.89 9.36
CA CYS A 134 7.17 0.44 9.43
C CYS A 134 8.23 -0.30 8.63
N VAL A 135 8.98 -1.16 9.31
CA VAL A 135 9.99 -2.03 8.69
C VAL A 135 9.49 -3.47 8.70
N GLU A 136 9.40 -4.08 7.52
CA GLU A 136 8.96 -5.48 7.34
C GLU A 136 7.67 -5.83 8.11
N GLY A 137 6.75 -4.85 8.19
CA GLY A 137 5.46 -5.00 8.83
C GLY A 137 5.50 -5.04 10.36
N ASP A 138 6.63 -4.70 11.00
CA ASP A 138 6.86 -4.81 12.47
C ASP A 138 6.48 -6.19 13.00
N ALA A 139 6.72 -7.21 12.19
CA ALA A 139 6.23 -8.55 12.44
C ALA A 139 7.26 -9.46 13.10
N LYS A 140 6.81 -10.28 14.04
CA LYS A 140 7.59 -11.41 14.53
C LYS A 140 7.56 -12.50 13.45
N VAL A 141 8.59 -12.56 12.60
CA VAL A 141 8.68 -13.39 11.39
C VAL A 141 8.26 -14.84 11.62
N LYS A 142 8.78 -15.47 12.68
CA LYS A 142 8.49 -16.88 13.03
C LYS A 142 7.00 -17.14 13.37
N GLN A 143 6.24 -16.12 13.73
CA GLN A 143 4.81 -16.21 14.02
C GLN A 143 3.97 -15.77 12.82
N PHE A 144 4.38 -14.68 12.16
CA PHE A 144 3.59 -14.05 11.13
C PHE A 144 3.62 -14.79 9.79
N ILE A 145 4.77 -15.38 9.40
CA ILE A 145 4.82 -16.18 8.16
C ILE A 145 3.87 -17.39 8.23
N PRO A 146 3.84 -18.22 9.27
CA PRO A 146 2.84 -19.29 9.38
C PRO A 146 1.39 -18.78 9.40
N GLU A 147 1.14 -17.58 9.93
CA GLU A 147 -0.19 -16.96 9.88
C GLU A 147 -0.58 -16.63 8.43
N LEU A 148 0.32 -15.99 7.65
CA LEU A 148 0.10 -15.70 6.24
C LEU A 148 -0.13 -16.98 5.41
N VAL A 149 0.61 -18.05 5.68
CA VAL A 149 0.42 -19.35 5.02
C VAL A 149 -0.99 -19.91 5.30
N ARG A 150 -1.46 -19.84 6.55
CA ARG A 150 -2.82 -20.26 6.89
C ARG A 150 -3.88 -19.41 6.21
N LEU A 151 -3.67 -18.09 6.10
CA LEU A 151 -4.58 -17.19 5.38
C LEU A 151 -4.61 -17.51 3.88
N TYR A 152 -3.46 -17.79 3.29
CA TYR A 152 -3.37 -18.24 1.91
C TYR A 152 -4.13 -19.55 1.67
N GLN A 153 -3.90 -20.58 2.50
CA GLN A 153 -4.59 -21.86 2.40
C GLN A 153 -6.12 -21.74 2.50
N ARG A 154 -6.61 -20.70 3.18
CA ARG A 154 -8.02 -20.37 3.29
C ARG A 154 -8.55 -19.49 2.16
N GLY A 155 -7.71 -19.13 1.18
CA GLY A 155 -8.06 -18.22 0.08
C GLY A 155 -8.23 -16.75 0.48
N LEU A 156 -7.80 -16.39 1.70
CA LEU A 156 -7.98 -15.04 2.26
C LEU A 156 -6.79 -14.10 1.95
N PHE A 157 -5.66 -14.67 1.53
CA PHE A 157 -4.45 -13.91 1.19
C PHE A 157 -3.79 -14.52 -0.06
N PRO A 158 -4.38 -14.37 -1.26
CA PRO A 158 -3.95 -15.02 -2.50
C PRO A 158 -2.70 -14.34 -3.10
N PHE A 159 -1.58 -14.35 -2.38
CA PHE A 159 -0.32 -13.71 -2.79
C PHE A 159 0.30 -14.37 -4.04
N ASP A 160 -0.03 -15.62 -4.32
CA ASP A 160 0.41 -16.36 -5.50
C ASP A 160 0.00 -15.67 -6.81
N LYS A 161 -1.11 -14.94 -6.83
CA LYS A 161 -1.53 -14.12 -7.97
C LYS A 161 -0.56 -12.97 -8.27
N LEU A 162 0.30 -12.59 -7.32
CA LEU A 162 1.33 -11.56 -7.51
C LEU A 162 2.64 -12.14 -8.07
N VAL A 163 2.77 -13.46 -8.11
CA VAL A 163 4.03 -14.16 -8.43
C VAL A 163 4.03 -14.59 -9.90
N LYS A 164 5.13 -14.28 -10.60
CA LYS A 164 5.46 -14.87 -11.89
C LYS A 164 6.79 -15.60 -11.77
N ARG A 165 6.83 -16.86 -12.19
CA ARG A 165 8.03 -17.69 -12.13
C ARG A 165 8.82 -17.58 -13.42
N TYR A 166 10.14 -17.53 -13.29
CA TYR A 166 11.10 -17.49 -14.39
C TYR A 166 12.19 -18.53 -14.15
N PRO A 167 12.66 -19.23 -15.20
CA PRO A 167 13.90 -20.00 -15.11
C PRO A 167 15.06 -19.09 -14.72
N PHE A 168 16.06 -19.61 -14.00
CA PHE A 168 17.19 -18.81 -13.52
C PHE A 168 17.96 -18.11 -14.64
N ASP A 169 18.14 -18.75 -15.80
CA ASP A 169 18.78 -18.18 -16.98
C ASP A 169 18.02 -16.98 -17.59
N LYS A 170 16.76 -16.77 -17.18
CA LYS A 170 15.91 -15.64 -17.58
C LYS A 170 15.91 -14.49 -16.57
N ILE A 171 16.89 -14.40 -15.68
CA ILE A 171 16.96 -13.35 -14.64
C ILE A 171 16.88 -11.94 -15.22
N ASN A 172 17.55 -11.67 -16.35
CA ASN A 172 17.53 -10.33 -16.96
C ASN A 172 16.14 -9.98 -17.53
N GLU A 173 15.43 -10.97 -18.10
CA GLU A 173 14.05 -10.79 -18.54
C GLU A 173 13.12 -10.51 -17.34
N ALA A 174 13.28 -11.27 -16.27
CA ALA A 174 12.51 -11.07 -15.04
C ALA A 174 12.70 -9.67 -14.43
N VAL A 175 13.94 -9.17 -14.43
CA VAL A 175 14.27 -7.81 -13.97
C VAL A 175 13.65 -6.77 -14.90
N GLN A 176 13.73 -6.95 -16.22
CA GLN A 176 13.15 -6.01 -17.17
C GLN A 176 11.62 -5.98 -17.04
N ASP A 177 10.96 -7.13 -16.96
CA ASP A 177 9.51 -7.21 -16.77
C ASP A 177 9.05 -6.55 -15.46
N LEU A 178 9.87 -6.63 -14.40
CA LEU A 178 9.59 -5.92 -13.14
C LEU A 178 9.70 -4.39 -13.32
N HIS A 179 10.75 -3.91 -14.00
CA HIS A 179 10.92 -2.49 -14.31
C HIS A 179 9.81 -1.94 -15.20
N ASP A 180 9.40 -2.72 -16.19
CA ASP A 180 8.31 -2.37 -17.10
C ASP A 180 6.91 -2.44 -16.44
N GLY A 181 6.85 -2.87 -15.17
CA GLY A 181 5.59 -3.02 -14.44
C GLY A 181 4.70 -4.18 -14.88
N LYS A 182 5.22 -5.08 -15.75
CA LYS A 182 4.48 -6.26 -16.27
C LYS A 182 4.26 -7.35 -15.22
N VAL A 183 5.06 -7.33 -14.16
CA VAL A 183 5.00 -8.31 -13.06
C VAL A 183 5.15 -7.62 -11.71
N PHE A 184 4.54 -8.20 -10.67
CA PHE A 184 4.63 -7.69 -9.31
C PHE A 184 5.82 -8.28 -8.55
N LYS A 185 5.97 -9.60 -8.63
CA LYS A 185 6.99 -10.34 -7.89
C LYS A 185 7.55 -11.47 -8.75
N PRO A 186 8.64 -11.25 -9.49
CA PRO A 186 9.31 -12.31 -10.19
C PRO A 186 10.01 -13.25 -9.18
N ILE A 187 9.89 -14.56 -9.42
CA ILE A 187 10.58 -15.60 -8.66
C ILE A 187 11.41 -16.42 -9.64
N LEU A 188 12.70 -16.59 -9.35
CA LEU A 188 13.60 -17.42 -10.14
C LEU A 188 13.55 -18.86 -9.63
N GLU A 189 13.34 -19.79 -10.55
CA GLU A 189 13.41 -21.21 -10.27
C GLU A 189 14.85 -21.68 -10.48
N MET A 190 15.45 -22.14 -9.39
CA MET A 190 16.79 -22.73 -9.37
C MET A 190 16.62 -24.20 -9.73
N SER A 191 16.84 -24.58 -10.99
CA SER A 191 16.80 -25.97 -11.47
C SER A 191 17.99 -26.78 -11.01
#